data_2c5dd50f64973304ffd1504603af48cc
#
_entry.id   2c5dd50f64973304ffd1504603af48cc
#
_cell.length_a   1.000
_cell.length_b   1.000
_cell.length_c   1.000
_cell.angle_alpha   90.00
_cell.angle_beta   90.00
_cell.angle_gamma   90.00
#
_symmetry.space_group_name_H-M   'P 1'
#
loop_
_entity.id
_entity.type
_entity.pdbx_description
1 polymer ?
#
loop_
_entity_poly.entity_id
_entity_poly.type
_entity_poly.pdbx_seq_one_letter_code
_entity_poly.pdbx_strand_id
1 'polypeptide(L)'
;KPKRFQNRTSEYANLIKANSIGMVFFFIYIIFMKIPHVSRSLQLMFYVLSMLLTIAERAAIRYALERTRRKGFNLKHVVVIGFSAAAEAYIDRIKSNPQWGYTIHGIFDDNLKADFSYRNTFCIGKLKDVEKFLQNTSMDEVAIALSLKEYYKLGDMVAICEKSGVHTKFVPDLSLIHISEPT
;
A
#
# COMPACT_ATOMS: atom_id res chain seq x y z
N LYS A 1 -7.93 1.46 5.66
CA LYS A 1 -7.46 1.32 4.25
C LYS A 1 -6.00 1.74 4.23
N PRO A 2 -5.08 0.91 3.74
CA PRO A 2 -3.65 1.28 3.69
C PRO A 2 -3.43 2.41 2.70
N LYS A 3 -3.07 3.58 3.21
CA LYS A 3 -2.82 4.82 2.42
C LYS A 3 -1.53 4.78 1.56
N ARG A 4 -0.85 3.63 1.44
CA ARG A 4 0.42 3.54 0.71
C ARG A 4 0.33 3.76 -0.80
N PHE A 5 -0.88 3.64 -1.38
CA PHE A 5 -1.17 3.81 -2.81
C PHE A 5 -1.88 5.14 -3.15
N GLN A 6 -1.92 6.08 -2.21
CA GLN A 6 -2.61 7.35 -2.44
C GLN A 6 -1.90 8.15 -3.53
N ASN A 7 -2.68 8.62 -4.50
CA ASN A 7 -2.19 9.39 -5.65
C ASN A 7 -1.53 10.68 -5.15
N ARG A 8 -0.31 10.98 -5.61
CA ARG A 8 0.47 12.16 -5.20
C ARG A 8 -0.34 13.46 -5.34
N THR A 9 -1.10 13.57 -6.43
CA THR A 9 -1.92 14.75 -6.73
C THR A 9 -3.01 15.00 -5.70
N SER A 10 -3.70 13.95 -5.21
CA SER A 10 -4.74 14.08 -4.20
C SER A 10 -4.20 14.48 -2.82
N GLU A 11 -2.99 14.05 -2.50
CA GLU A 11 -2.32 14.43 -1.25
C GLU A 11 -2.00 15.93 -1.24
N TYR A 12 -1.37 16.45 -2.30
CA TYR A 12 -1.07 17.88 -2.41
C TYR A 12 -2.33 18.73 -2.47
N ALA A 13 -3.37 18.29 -3.17
CA ALA A 13 -4.65 19.00 -3.20
C ALA A 13 -5.28 19.13 -1.80
N ASN A 14 -5.20 18.07 -0.99
CA ASN A 14 -5.70 18.09 0.38
C ASN A 14 -4.85 19.00 1.30
N LEU A 15 -3.53 19.05 1.09
CA LEU A 15 -2.66 19.97 1.82
C LEU A 15 -2.98 21.43 1.51
N ILE A 16 -3.19 21.77 0.22
CA ILE A 16 -3.57 23.10 -0.20
C ILE A 16 -4.90 23.50 0.44
N LYS A 17 -5.90 22.63 0.39
CA LYS A 17 -7.21 22.87 1.01
C LYS A 17 -7.09 23.11 2.51
N ALA A 18 -6.37 22.24 3.22
CA ALA A 18 -6.19 22.34 4.68
C ALA A 18 -5.49 23.66 5.06
N ASN A 19 -4.41 24.01 4.35
CA ASN A 19 -3.66 25.24 4.61
C ASN A 19 -4.51 26.49 4.30
N SER A 20 -5.29 26.49 3.21
CA SER A 20 -6.20 27.59 2.86
C SER A 20 -7.31 27.78 3.90
N ILE A 21 -7.91 26.68 4.38
CA ILE A 21 -8.91 26.73 5.46
C ILE A 21 -8.30 27.30 6.75
N GLY A 22 -7.12 26.81 7.13
CA GLY A 22 -6.39 27.33 8.30
C GLY A 22 -6.11 28.83 8.19
N MET A 23 -5.77 29.31 6.99
CA MET A 23 -5.51 30.72 6.74
C MET A 23 -6.78 31.58 6.87
N VAL A 24 -7.93 31.07 6.41
CA VAL A 24 -9.22 31.75 6.61
C VAL A 24 -9.54 31.93 8.09
N PHE A 25 -9.37 30.87 8.90
CA PHE A 25 -9.55 30.98 10.35
C PHE A 25 -8.56 31.95 11.00
N PHE A 26 -7.32 31.99 10.55
CA PHE A 26 -6.31 32.92 11.00
C PHE A 26 -6.70 34.38 10.69
N PHE A 27 -7.23 34.67 9.52
CA PHE A 27 -7.76 36.01 9.17
C PHE A 27 -8.97 36.41 10.02
N ILE A 28 -9.91 35.48 10.24
CA ILE A 28 -11.05 35.72 11.11
C ILE A 28 -10.58 36.08 12.53
N TYR A 29 -9.59 35.34 13.05
CA TYR A 29 -8.99 35.58 14.35
C TYR A 29 -8.37 37.00 14.43
N ILE A 30 -7.59 37.42 13.43
CA ILE A 30 -6.98 38.77 13.39
C ILE A 30 -8.04 39.86 13.43
N ILE A 31 -9.13 39.70 12.65
CA ILE A 31 -10.22 40.64 12.60
C ILE A 31 -10.94 40.70 13.97
N PHE A 32 -11.24 39.54 14.55
CA PHE A 32 -11.93 39.47 15.84
C PHE A 32 -11.14 40.11 16.99
N MET A 33 -9.82 39.87 17.03
CA MET A 33 -8.92 40.46 18.01
C MET A 33 -8.60 41.94 17.78
N LYS A 34 -9.14 42.56 16.70
CA LYS A 34 -8.89 43.95 16.35
C LYS A 34 -7.42 44.35 16.36
N ILE A 35 -6.52 43.44 15.91
CA ILE A 35 -5.10 43.69 15.89
C ILE A 35 -4.79 44.75 14.85
N PRO A 36 -4.36 45.98 15.25
CA PRO A 36 -4.10 47.07 14.34
C PRO A 36 -2.80 46.81 13.55
N HIS A 37 -2.77 47.30 12.31
CA HIS A 37 -1.55 47.42 11.49
C HIS A 37 -0.91 46.10 10.96
N VAL A 38 -1.67 45.03 10.81
CA VAL A 38 -1.15 43.87 10.08
C VAL A 38 -1.16 44.12 8.58
N SER A 39 0.00 44.30 7.98
CA SER A 39 0.13 44.58 6.54
C SER A 39 -0.42 43.41 5.71
N ARG A 40 -1.19 43.72 4.69
CA ARG A 40 -1.73 42.70 3.74
C ARG A 40 -0.62 41.95 3.03
N SER A 41 0.50 42.58 2.73
CA SER A 41 1.67 41.95 2.12
C SER A 41 2.34 40.93 3.04
N LEU A 42 2.40 41.25 4.35
CA LEU A 42 2.91 40.31 5.36
C LEU A 42 2.05 39.03 5.45
N GLN A 43 0.73 39.21 5.41
CA GLN A 43 -0.22 38.09 5.43
C GLN A 43 -0.07 37.18 4.21
N LEU A 44 0.07 37.78 3.02
CA LEU A 44 0.29 37.01 1.78
C LEU A 44 1.63 36.28 1.81
N MET A 45 2.70 36.96 2.26
CA MET A 45 4.03 36.34 2.41
C MET A 45 3.98 35.17 3.38
N PHE A 46 3.29 35.32 4.51
CA PHE A 46 3.13 34.23 5.50
C PHE A 46 2.39 33.04 4.90
N TYR A 47 1.31 33.27 4.12
CA TYR A 47 0.58 32.20 3.45
C TYR A 47 1.46 31.44 2.45
N VAL A 48 2.19 32.16 1.59
CA VAL A 48 3.08 31.53 0.61
C VAL A 48 4.19 30.75 1.32
N LEU A 49 4.80 31.32 2.36
CA LEU A 49 5.84 30.67 3.12
C LEU A 49 5.33 29.41 3.83
N SER A 50 4.16 29.49 4.48
CA SER A 50 3.55 28.32 5.15
C SER A 50 3.24 27.20 4.17
N MET A 51 2.77 27.53 2.95
CA MET A 51 2.52 26.57 1.90
C MET A 51 3.81 25.87 1.45
N LEU A 52 4.87 26.65 1.18
CA LEU A 52 6.16 26.12 0.77
C LEU A 52 6.77 25.21 1.84
N LEU A 53 6.72 25.63 3.11
CA LEU A 53 7.21 24.83 4.23
C LEU A 53 6.45 23.52 4.38
N THR A 54 5.13 23.54 4.28
CA THR A 54 4.30 22.33 4.39
C THR A 54 4.58 21.34 3.25
N ILE A 55 4.77 21.84 2.04
CA ILE A 55 5.13 20.99 0.88
C ILE A 55 6.55 20.42 1.08
N ALA A 56 7.50 21.24 1.51
CA ALA A 56 8.88 20.82 1.74
C ALA A 56 8.96 19.77 2.86
N GLU A 57 8.26 19.97 3.97
CA GLU A 57 8.16 18.99 5.06
C GLU A 57 7.65 17.63 4.55
N ARG A 58 6.56 17.62 3.79
CA ARG A 58 6.00 16.40 3.23
C ARG A 58 6.96 15.70 2.25
N ALA A 59 7.64 16.47 1.42
CA ALA A 59 8.64 15.94 0.51
C ALA A 59 9.82 15.33 1.28
N ALA A 60 10.30 16.00 2.33
CA ALA A 60 11.39 15.52 3.17
C ALA A 60 11.02 14.22 3.92
N ILE A 61 9.84 14.17 4.55
CA ILE A 61 9.34 12.96 5.23
C ILE A 61 9.24 11.80 4.24
N ARG A 62 8.69 12.04 3.06
CA ARG A 62 8.57 11.01 2.02
C ARG A 62 9.94 10.50 1.57
N TYR A 63 10.85 11.41 1.28
CA TYR A 63 12.22 11.07 0.88
C TYR A 63 12.92 10.23 1.97
N ALA A 64 12.82 10.63 3.23
CA ALA A 64 13.39 9.89 4.35
C ALA A 64 12.79 8.48 4.48
N LEU A 65 11.45 8.35 4.36
CA LEU A 65 10.76 7.06 4.39
C LEU A 65 11.16 6.16 3.20
N GLU A 66 11.21 6.70 1.98
CA GLU A 66 11.62 5.93 0.80
C GLU A 66 13.08 5.46 0.93
N ARG A 67 13.97 6.32 1.43
CA ARG A 67 15.38 5.97 1.68
C ARG A 67 15.51 4.88 2.74
N THR A 68 14.74 4.96 3.83
CA THR A 68 14.75 3.98 4.92
C THR A 68 14.22 2.63 4.45
N ARG A 69 13.15 2.61 3.66
CA ARG A 69 12.59 1.38 3.07
C ARG A 69 13.53 0.71 2.08
N ARG A 70 14.23 1.49 1.26
CA ARG A 70 15.27 0.95 0.35
C ARG A 70 16.43 0.27 1.10
N LYS A 71 16.70 0.70 2.33
CA LYS A 71 17.69 0.07 3.21
C LYS A 71 17.15 -1.17 3.95
N GLY A 72 15.91 -1.61 3.68
CA GLY A 72 15.32 -2.79 4.29
C GLY A 72 14.63 -2.57 5.63
N PHE A 73 14.50 -1.31 6.09
CA PHE A 73 13.78 -1.01 7.33
C PHE A 73 12.29 -0.79 7.08
N ASN A 74 11.47 -1.14 8.09
CA ASN A 74 10.01 -0.98 8.05
C ASN A 74 9.36 -1.64 6.82
N LEU A 75 9.83 -2.84 6.47
CA LEU A 75 9.26 -3.67 5.41
C LEU A 75 8.03 -4.40 5.94
N LYS A 76 7.06 -4.59 5.07
CA LYS A 76 5.94 -5.49 5.28
C LYS A 76 6.23 -6.84 4.66
N HIS A 77 6.10 -7.86 5.47
CA HIS A 77 6.30 -9.25 5.08
C HIS A 77 5.02 -9.83 4.49
N VAL A 78 5.10 -10.24 3.22
CA VAL A 78 3.95 -10.77 2.47
C VAL A 78 4.22 -12.18 2.03
N VAL A 79 3.20 -13.02 2.12
CA VAL A 79 3.18 -14.35 1.52
C VAL A 79 2.09 -14.38 0.45
N VAL A 80 2.34 -15.11 -0.64
CA VAL A 80 1.39 -15.26 -1.75
C VAL A 80 0.80 -16.66 -1.72
N ILE A 81 -0.52 -16.75 -1.77
CA ILE A 81 -1.27 -18.00 -1.85
C ILE A 81 -1.85 -18.15 -3.26
N GLY A 82 -1.42 -19.20 -3.96
CA GLY A 82 -1.74 -19.46 -5.37
C GLY A 82 -0.78 -18.73 -6.33
N PHE A 83 -0.52 -19.38 -7.46
CA PHE A 83 0.32 -18.83 -8.53
C PHE A 83 -0.48 -18.76 -9.83
N SER A 84 -1.04 -17.60 -10.11
CA SER A 84 -1.80 -17.27 -11.31
C SER A 84 -1.17 -16.06 -12.01
N ALA A 85 -1.67 -15.68 -13.18
CA ALA A 85 -1.26 -14.47 -13.87
C ALA A 85 -1.39 -13.21 -12.97
N ALA A 86 -2.39 -13.21 -12.09
CA ALA A 86 -2.55 -12.15 -11.09
C ALA A 86 -1.44 -12.16 -10.03
N ALA A 87 -0.99 -13.36 -9.61
CA ALA A 87 0.15 -13.49 -8.69
C ALA A 87 1.44 -12.99 -9.35
N GLU A 88 1.70 -13.35 -10.60
CA GLU A 88 2.85 -12.86 -11.36
C GLU A 88 2.87 -11.33 -11.42
N ALA A 89 1.75 -10.72 -11.87
CA ALA A 89 1.61 -9.28 -11.94
C ALA A 89 1.78 -8.59 -10.58
N TYR A 90 1.30 -9.22 -9.50
CA TYR A 90 1.46 -8.73 -8.14
C TYR A 90 2.91 -8.76 -7.67
N ILE A 91 3.61 -9.89 -7.89
CA ILE A 91 5.03 -10.05 -7.58
C ILE A 91 5.87 -9.06 -8.37
N ASP A 92 5.61 -8.92 -9.66
CA ASP A 92 6.30 -7.98 -10.54
C ASP A 92 6.15 -6.54 -10.06
N ARG A 93 4.95 -6.16 -9.68
CA ARG A 93 4.65 -4.83 -9.18
C ARG A 93 5.37 -4.52 -7.87
N ILE A 94 5.47 -5.48 -6.97
CA ILE A 94 6.22 -5.31 -5.70
C ILE A 94 7.72 -5.22 -5.98
N LYS A 95 8.27 -6.13 -6.77
CA LYS A 95 9.71 -6.19 -7.09
C LYS A 95 10.19 -4.96 -7.87
N SER A 96 9.33 -4.39 -8.72
CA SER A 96 9.63 -3.16 -9.47
C SER A 96 9.52 -1.89 -8.62
N ASN A 97 8.95 -1.96 -7.42
CA ASN A 97 8.71 -0.81 -6.55
C ASN A 97 9.21 -1.02 -5.11
N PRO A 98 10.52 -1.17 -4.89
CA PRO A 98 11.09 -1.44 -3.56
C PRO A 98 10.77 -0.34 -2.54
N GLN A 99 10.52 0.89 -3.01
CA GLN A 99 10.12 2.02 -2.16
C GLN A 99 8.78 1.82 -1.44
N TRP A 100 7.95 0.85 -1.87
CA TRP A 100 6.71 0.52 -1.17
C TRP A 100 6.96 -0.21 0.13
N GLY A 101 8.14 -0.78 0.30
CA GLY A 101 8.54 -1.48 1.51
C GLY A 101 7.77 -2.78 1.72
N TYR A 102 7.62 -3.59 0.67
CA TYR A 102 7.10 -4.94 0.74
C TYR A 102 8.21 -5.95 0.45
N THR A 103 8.23 -7.05 1.21
CA THR A 103 9.09 -8.20 0.97
C THR A 103 8.23 -9.44 0.85
N ILE A 104 8.39 -10.17 -0.26
CA ILE A 104 7.66 -11.43 -0.48
C ILE A 104 8.53 -12.56 0.06
N HIS A 105 8.00 -13.31 1.04
CA HIS A 105 8.68 -14.45 1.65
C HIS A 105 8.64 -15.69 0.77
N GLY A 106 7.53 -15.91 0.06
CA GLY A 106 7.39 -17.05 -0.82
C GLY A 106 5.96 -17.22 -1.32
N ILE A 107 5.78 -18.33 -2.04
CA ILE A 107 4.54 -18.71 -2.68
C ILE A 107 4.09 -20.05 -2.13
N PHE A 108 2.80 -20.20 -1.81
CA PHE A 108 2.15 -21.46 -1.54
C PHE A 108 1.25 -21.83 -2.70
N ASP A 109 1.52 -23.00 -3.31
CA ASP A 109 0.70 -23.50 -4.43
C ASP A 109 0.80 -25.01 -4.53
N ASP A 110 -0.33 -25.69 -4.81
CA ASP A 110 -0.39 -27.14 -4.88
C ASP A 110 0.20 -27.70 -6.18
N ASN A 111 0.23 -26.88 -7.25
CA ASN A 111 0.62 -27.32 -8.60
C ASN A 111 2.10 -27.05 -8.89
N LEU A 112 2.74 -26.20 -8.09
CA LEU A 112 4.16 -25.88 -8.26
C LEU A 112 5.08 -26.94 -7.67
N LYS A 113 6.22 -27.13 -8.30
CA LYS A 113 7.32 -27.95 -7.75
C LYS A 113 8.05 -27.19 -6.65
N ALA A 114 8.67 -27.92 -5.72
CA ALA A 114 9.37 -27.34 -4.59
C ALA A 114 10.59 -26.47 -4.99
N ASP A 115 11.18 -26.70 -6.14
CA ASP A 115 12.29 -25.95 -6.72
C ASP A 115 11.86 -24.76 -7.59
N PHE A 116 10.55 -24.54 -7.74
CA PHE A 116 10.03 -23.44 -8.54
C PHE A 116 10.38 -22.08 -7.91
N SER A 117 10.85 -21.18 -8.75
CA SER A 117 11.08 -19.80 -8.37
C SER A 117 10.64 -18.83 -9.47
N TYR A 118 10.04 -17.73 -9.07
CA TYR A 118 9.69 -16.65 -9.97
C TYR A 118 10.24 -15.32 -9.42
N ARG A 119 11.07 -14.65 -10.21
CA ARG A 119 11.77 -13.41 -9.81
C ARG A 119 12.40 -13.49 -8.40
N ASN A 120 13.12 -14.54 -8.13
CA ASN A 120 13.75 -14.79 -6.82
C ASN A 120 12.74 -14.87 -5.65
N THR A 121 11.54 -15.39 -5.95
CA THR A 121 10.53 -15.76 -4.96
C THR A 121 10.24 -17.24 -5.12
N PHE A 122 10.51 -18.01 -4.08
CA PHE A 122 10.46 -19.47 -4.13
C PHE A 122 9.09 -20.00 -3.72
N CYS A 123 8.73 -21.16 -4.24
CA CYS A 123 7.66 -21.97 -3.69
C CYS A 123 8.13 -22.56 -2.36
N ILE A 124 7.44 -22.21 -1.26
CA ILE A 124 7.81 -22.61 0.10
C ILE A 124 6.94 -23.75 0.66
N GLY A 125 5.85 -24.09 -0.01
CA GLY A 125 4.98 -25.16 0.42
C GLY A 125 3.69 -25.24 -0.37
N LYS A 126 2.82 -26.15 0.07
CA LYS A 126 1.49 -26.37 -0.48
C LYS A 126 0.43 -25.60 0.31
N LEU A 127 -0.76 -25.45 -0.26
CA LEU A 127 -1.87 -24.71 0.39
C LEU A 127 -2.20 -25.27 1.79
N LYS A 128 -2.11 -26.57 2.00
CA LYS A 128 -2.30 -27.22 3.32
C LYS A 128 -1.31 -26.79 4.40
N ASP A 129 -0.14 -26.30 4.00
CA ASP A 129 0.94 -25.93 4.93
C ASP A 129 0.81 -24.47 5.39
N VAL A 130 -0.10 -23.69 4.78
CA VAL A 130 -0.31 -22.26 5.06
C VAL A 130 -0.67 -22.01 6.52
N GLU A 131 -1.62 -22.78 7.09
CA GLU A 131 -2.05 -22.60 8.48
C GLU A 131 -0.87 -22.77 9.45
N LYS A 132 -0.12 -23.86 9.29
CA LYS A 132 1.06 -24.13 10.11
C LYS A 132 2.15 -23.06 9.96
N PHE A 133 2.33 -22.56 8.74
CA PHE A 133 3.30 -21.49 8.47
C PHE A 133 2.92 -20.18 9.15
N LEU A 134 1.65 -19.77 9.06
CA LEU A 134 1.16 -18.54 9.67
C LEU A 134 1.15 -18.58 11.20
N GLN A 135 1.01 -19.79 11.81
CA GLN A 135 1.12 -19.95 13.25
C GLN A 135 2.57 -19.80 13.76
N ASN A 136 3.55 -20.19 12.95
CA ASN A 136 4.97 -20.20 13.33
C ASN A 136 5.74 -18.96 12.86
N THR A 137 5.19 -18.19 11.92
CA THR A 137 5.89 -17.06 11.30
C THR A 137 4.99 -15.83 11.28
N SER A 138 5.48 -14.75 11.87
CA SER A 138 4.75 -13.48 11.86
C SER A 138 4.78 -12.87 10.46
N MET A 139 3.60 -12.74 9.84
CA MET A 139 3.40 -12.09 8.54
C MET A 139 2.49 -10.88 8.68
N ASP A 140 2.76 -9.83 7.92
CA ASP A 140 1.93 -8.61 7.94
C ASP A 140 0.71 -8.73 7.01
N GLU A 141 0.91 -9.41 5.87
CA GLU A 141 -0.12 -9.48 4.82
C GLU A 141 -0.04 -10.82 4.08
N VAL A 142 -1.20 -11.38 3.75
CA VAL A 142 -1.35 -12.55 2.88
C VAL A 142 -2.06 -12.10 1.61
N ALA A 143 -1.44 -12.33 0.46
CA ALA A 143 -2.03 -12.06 -0.85
C ALA A 143 -2.59 -13.35 -1.44
N ILE A 144 -3.91 -13.45 -1.59
CA ILE A 144 -4.57 -14.61 -2.19
C ILE A 144 -4.78 -14.33 -3.67
N ALA A 145 -4.10 -15.11 -4.52
CA ALA A 145 -4.12 -15.01 -5.98
C ALA A 145 -4.32 -16.39 -6.63
N LEU A 146 -5.35 -17.10 -6.17
CA LEU A 146 -5.71 -18.44 -6.67
C LEU A 146 -6.14 -18.37 -8.13
N SER A 147 -5.81 -19.43 -8.88
CA SER A 147 -6.34 -19.65 -10.23
C SER A 147 -7.85 -19.97 -10.17
N LEU A 148 -8.57 -19.75 -11.28
CA LEU A 148 -10.00 -20.09 -11.34
C LEU A 148 -10.30 -21.54 -10.96
N LYS A 149 -9.43 -22.45 -11.35
CA LYS A 149 -9.60 -23.89 -11.05
C LYS A 149 -9.56 -24.18 -9.55
N GLU A 150 -8.91 -23.31 -8.77
CA GLU A 150 -8.72 -23.47 -7.32
C GLU A 150 -9.59 -22.51 -6.50
N TYR A 151 -10.47 -21.75 -7.16
CA TYR A 151 -11.33 -20.77 -6.51
C TYR A 151 -12.25 -21.36 -5.43
N TYR A 152 -12.56 -22.66 -5.54
CA TYR A 152 -13.33 -23.38 -4.51
C TYR A 152 -12.61 -23.46 -3.16
N LYS A 153 -11.26 -23.31 -3.15
CA LYS A 153 -10.46 -23.29 -1.92
C LYS A 153 -10.38 -21.90 -1.26
N LEU A 154 -10.92 -20.86 -1.92
CA LEU A 154 -10.80 -19.48 -1.46
C LEU A 154 -11.39 -19.30 -0.05
N GLY A 155 -12.57 -19.87 0.21
CA GLY A 155 -13.23 -19.77 1.52
C GLY A 155 -12.38 -20.32 2.64
N ASP A 156 -11.78 -21.50 2.44
CA ASP A 156 -10.92 -22.14 3.43
C ASP A 156 -9.65 -21.31 3.69
N MET A 157 -9.04 -20.76 2.64
CA MET A 157 -7.83 -19.93 2.77
C MET A 157 -8.12 -18.63 3.51
N VAL A 158 -9.27 -17.99 3.24
CA VAL A 158 -9.69 -16.79 3.95
C VAL A 158 -9.93 -17.10 5.43
N ALA A 159 -10.62 -18.19 5.75
CA ALA A 159 -10.88 -18.60 7.14
C ALA A 159 -9.57 -18.87 7.92
N ILE A 160 -8.58 -19.51 7.30
CA ILE A 160 -7.26 -19.73 7.89
C ILE A 160 -6.55 -18.40 8.17
N CYS A 161 -6.59 -17.46 7.23
CA CYS A 161 -5.98 -16.15 7.39
C CYS A 161 -6.66 -15.33 8.50
N GLU A 162 -8.00 -15.33 8.56
CA GLU A 162 -8.77 -14.66 9.60
C GLU A 162 -8.46 -15.22 10.99
N LYS A 163 -8.41 -16.55 11.12
CA LYS A 163 -8.04 -17.24 12.37
C LYS A 163 -6.62 -16.85 12.83
N SER A 164 -5.72 -16.64 11.90
CA SER A 164 -4.34 -16.22 12.19
C SER A 164 -4.20 -14.71 12.44
N GLY A 165 -5.26 -13.91 12.27
CA GLY A 165 -5.26 -12.46 12.47
C GLY A 165 -4.41 -11.67 11.45
N VAL A 166 -4.00 -12.30 10.35
CA VAL A 166 -3.17 -11.69 9.32
C VAL A 166 -4.04 -10.91 8.32
N HIS A 167 -3.56 -9.74 7.90
CA HIS A 167 -4.29 -8.94 6.93
C HIS A 167 -4.34 -9.61 5.56
N THR A 168 -5.53 -9.98 5.12
CA THR A 168 -5.76 -10.70 3.86
C THR A 168 -6.05 -9.70 2.73
N LYS A 169 -5.36 -9.87 1.62
CA LYS A 169 -5.57 -9.13 0.38
C LYS A 169 -5.91 -10.07 -0.76
N PHE A 170 -7.06 -9.85 -1.35
CA PHE A 170 -7.47 -10.58 -2.52
C PHE A 170 -6.91 -9.92 -3.79
N VAL A 171 -6.27 -10.71 -4.65
CA VAL A 171 -5.72 -10.29 -5.95
C VAL A 171 -6.46 -11.06 -7.05
N PRO A 172 -7.56 -10.51 -7.59
CA PRO A 172 -8.37 -11.20 -8.60
C PRO A 172 -7.60 -11.29 -9.92
N ASP A 173 -7.77 -12.40 -10.60
CA ASP A 173 -7.28 -12.56 -11.97
C ASP A 173 -8.24 -11.87 -12.94
N LEU A 174 -7.87 -10.65 -13.36
CA LEU A 174 -8.67 -9.82 -14.25
C LEU A 174 -8.53 -10.21 -15.73
N SER A 175 -7.68 -11.16 -16.07
CA SER A 175 -7.48 -11.61 -17.46
C SER A 175 -8.75 -12.23 -18.08
N LEU A 176 -9.74 -12.53 -17.26
CA LEU A 176 -10.99 -13.21 -17.62
C LEU A 176 -12.18 -12.27 -17.85
N ILE A 177 -12.04 -10.98 -17.56
CA ILE A 177 -13.15 -10.02 -17.75
C ILE A 177 -13.44 -9.78 -19.24
N HIS A 178 -12.48 -10.09 -20.12
CA HIS A 178 -12.64 -9.94 -21.58
C HIS A 178 -13.35 -11.09 -22.30
N ILE A 179 -13.80 -12.15 -21.60
CA ILE A 179 -14.42 -13.33 -22.25
C ILE A 179 -15.96 -13.26 -22.32
N SER A 180 -16.59 -12.26 -21.75
CA SER A 180 -18.06 -12.17 -21.74
C SER A 180 -18.59 -10.83 -22.27
N GLU A 181 -18.24 -10.44 -23.51
CA GLU A 181 -19.18 -9.67 -24.31
C GLU A 181 -19.95 -10.66 -25.19
N PRO A 182 -21.23 -10.89 -24.91
CA PRO A 182 -22.10 -11.64 -25.85
C PRO A 182 -22.35 -10.75 -27.06
N THR A 183 -21.87 -11.18 -28.20
CA THR A 183 -22.32 -10.70 -29.52
C THR A 183 -23.81 -10.86 -29.67
#